data_64e892ca003d3986f0e684a5df3f3d69
#
_entry.id   64e892ca003d3986f0e684a5df3f3d69
#
_cell.length_a   1.000
_cell.length_b   1.000
_cell.length_c   1.000
_cell.angle_alpha   90.00
_cell.angle_beta   90.00
_cell.angle_gamma   90.00
#
_symmetry.space_group_name_H-M   'P 1'
#
loop_
_entity.id
_entity.type
_entity.pdbx_description
1 polymer ?
#
loop_
_entity_poly.entity_id
_entity_poly.type
_entity_poly.pdbx_seq_one_letter_code
_entity_poly.pdbx_strand_id
1 'polypeptide(L)'
;MNGGETRWLLVWALIFTGVVAAFQIGKAPIAIPLIRQELNLSLTFAAWIIGVYATVGALAGLPAGAVINALGARRCVILGLLIIGAASCSGAFATDGVALLITRVLEGAGFLMVAVATPTLLSLVTALEDRDLVFACWAVYFAAGSVIVMLAGPLLAAFGWRSLWFATGLVALAYAVIVWRIAPVASASPIAGGRALAEIWRIMRMPGPVLLALAFGFYSIQYHALTGLFPTLLVERLGVTVANAGLISAVTIIANGAGGVSAGFMLRRGFPLWVLFAAAFAFMAAAAFGIFNAAMPVAGVAMLATASLGVTGMLPASIYAAAPRFAPKPALLALTVGIVVQMSHLGHVVGPSSGCMGGAMGLVELTRVFFRNRLRRPCRGARHPTSHACR
;
A
#
# COMPACT_ATOMS: atom_id res chain seq x y z
N MET A 1 26.36 15.66 7.18
CA MET A 1 25.31 15.17 6.23
C MET A 1 25.70 15.74 4.89
N ASN A 2 26.29 14.89 4.04
CA ASN A 2 26.89 15.35 2.77
C ASN A 2 25.76 15.74 1.81
N GLY A 3 25.78 17.01 1.35
CA GLY A 3 24.98 17.51 0.25
C GLY A 3 25.48 16.95 -1.07
N GLY A 4 25.40 15.63 -1.22
CA GLY A 4 25.76 14.94 -2.45
C GLY A 4 24.58 14.94 -3.41
N GLU A 5 24.89 14.94 -4.69
CA GLU A 5 23.90 14.80 -5.78
C GLU A 5 23.11 13.49 -5.67
N THR A 6 21.86 13.51 -6.14
CA THR A 6 21.02 12.31 -6.22
C THR A 6 21.61 11.29 -7.20
N ARG A 7 21.81 10.07 -6.73
CA ARG A 7 22.36 8.97 -7.54
C ARG A 7 21.22 8.27 -8.30
N TRP A 8 20.73 8.89 -9.36
CA TRP A 8 19.54 8.49 -10.10
C TRP A 8 19.55 7.04 -10.58
N LEU A 9 20.68 6.51 -11.02
CA LEU A 9 20.79 5.10 -11.43
C LEU A 9 20.46 4.15 -10.26
N LEU A 10 20.96 4.45 -9.05
CA LEU A 10 20.65 3.66 -7.86
C LEU A 10 19.21 3.87 -7.39
N VAL A 11 18.69 5.08 -7.51
CA VAL A 11 17.28 5.38 -7.19
C VAL A 11 16.37 4.50 -8.03
N TRP A 12 16.55 4.50 -9.35
CA TRP A 12 15.72 3.68 -10.24
C TRP A 12 15.89 2.19 -9.96
N ALA A 13 17.12 1.72 -9.76
CA ALA A 13 17.36 0.33 -9.43
C ALA A 13 16.67 -0.09 -8.10
N LEU A 14 16.65 0.78 -7.10
CA LEU A 14 15.95 0.51 -5.84
C LEU A 14 14.41 0.58 -6.01
N ILE A 15 13.89 1.49 -6.84
CA ILE A 15 12.45 1.53 -7.17
C ILE A 15 12.03 0.24 -7.88
N PHE A 16 12.82 -0.21 -8.86
CA PHE A 16 12.56 -1.48 -9.55
C PHE A 16 12.63 -2.71 -8.63
N THR A 17 13.35 -2.63 -7.51
CA THR A 17 13.28 -3.68 -6.48
C THR A 17 11.85 -3.87 -5.96
N GLY A 18 11.16 -2.77 -5.70
CA GLY A 18 9.74 -2.80 -5.30
C GLY A 18 8.84 -3.32 -6.42
N VAL A 19 9.08 -2.89 -7.67
CA VAL A 19 8.33 -3.36 -8.85
C VAL A 19 8.42 -4.88 -8.99
N VAL A 20 9.63 -5.44 -8.89
CA VAL A 20 9.87 -6.90 -8.95
C VAL A 20 9.18 -7.63 -7.79
N ALA A 21 9.26 -7.08 -6.58
CA ALA A 21 8.55 -7.64 -5.44
C ALA A 21 7.03 -7.62 -5.63
N ALA A 22 6.48 -6.57 -6.26
CA ALA A 22 5.05 -6.44 -6.52
C ALA A 22 4.51 -7.39 -7.62
N PHE A 23 5.36 -8.05 -8.41
CA PHE A 23 4.95 -9.12 -9.32
C PHE A 23 4.19 -10.23 -8.59
N GLN A 24 4.56 -10.50 -7.34
CA GLN A 24 3.92 -11.54 -6.52
C GLN A 24 2.46 -11.22 -6.21
N ILE A 25 2.09 -9.95 -6.26
CA ILE A 25 0.73 -9.49 -6.01
C ILE A 25 -0.13 -9.64 -7.27
N GLY A 26 0.35 -9.15 -8.39
CA GLY A 26 -0.39 -9.16 -9.65
C GLY A 26 -0.56 -10.55 -10.27
N LYS A 27 0.37 -11.49 -10.05
CA LYS A 27 0.30 -12.82 -10.65
C LYS A 27 -0.84 -13.70 -10.13
N ALA A 28 -1.19 -13.56 -8.84
CA ALA A 28 -2.19 -14.43 -8.23
C ALA A 28 -3.59 -14.20 -8.81
N PRO A 29 -4.15 -12.98 -8.88
CA PRO A 29 -5.50 -12.77 -9.41
C PRO A 29 -5.73 -13.32 -10.81
N ILE A 30 -4.76 -13.14 -11.71
CA ILE A 30 -4.90 -13.59 -13.11
C ILE A 30 -4.76 -15.11 -13.25
N ALA A 31 -4.07 -15.78 -12.34
CA ALA A 31 -3.83 -17.21 -12.39
C ALA A 31 -4.87 -18.05 -11.60
N ILE A 32 -5.65 -17.41 -10.71
CA ILE A 32 -6.61 -18.11 -9.85
C ILE A 32 -7.56 -19.06 -10.60
N PRO A 33 -8.15 -18.73 -11.78
CA PRO A 33 -9.02 -19.64 -12.48
C PRO A 33 -8.31 -20.97 -12.82
N LEU A 34 -7.08 -20.89 -13.33
CA LEU A 34 -6.27 -22.07 -13.69
C LEU A 34 -5.85 -22.86 -12.44
N ILE A 35 -5.38 -22.18 -11.40
CA ILE A 35 -4.99 -22.80 -10.14
C ILE A 35 -6.16 -23.54 -9.49
N ARG A 36 -7.35 -22.92 -9.47
CA ARG A 36 -8.54 -23.56 -8.92
C ARG A 36 -8.94 -24.82 -9.67
N GLN A 37 -8.88 -24.78 -10.97
CA GLN A 37 -9.20 -25.93 -11.82
C GLN A 37 -8.20 -27.06 -11.64
N GLU A 38 -6.90 -26.76 -11.62
CA GLU A 38 -5.85 -27.77 -11.54
C GLU A 38 -5.72 -28.41 -10.15
N LEU A 39 -5.82 -27.57 -9.08
CA LEU A 39 -5.67 -28.04 -7.70
C LEU A 39 -7.02 -28.32 -7.00
N ASN A 40 -8.15 -28.26 -7.70
CA ASN A 40 -9.50 -28.49 -7.19
C ASN A 40 -9.84 -27.65 -5.95
N LEU A 41 -9.52 -26.33 -5.98
CA LEU A 41 -9.68 -25.44 -4.83
C LEU A 41 -11.09 -24.80 -4.79
N SER A 42 -11.63 -24.65 -3.59
CA SER A 42 -12.80 -23.82 -3.35
C SER A 42 -12.51 -22.34 -3.64
N LEU A 43 -13.55 -21.54 -3.91
CA LEU A 43 -13.40 -20.09 -4.11
C LEU A 43 -12.83 -19.40 -2.85
N THR A 44 -13.27 -19.84 -1.66
CA THR A 44 -12.78 -19.33 -0.38
C THR A 44 -11.28 -19.58 -0.20
N PHE A 45 -10.80 -20.79 -0.54
CA PHE A 45 -9.38 -21.12 -0.45
C PHE A 45 -8.55 -20.28 -1.45
N ALA A 46 -9.07 -20.11 -2.66
CA ALA A 46 -8.42 -19.26 -3.67
C ALA A 46 -8.32 -17.79 -3.25
N ALA A 47 -9.33 -17.27 -2.54
CA ALA A 47 -9.27 -15.93 -1.96
C ALA A 47 -8.13 -15.80 -0.93
N TRP A 48 -7.85 -16.84 -0.14
CA TRP A 48 -6.70 -16.86 0.77
C TRP A 48 -5.36 -16.83 0.01
N ILE A 49 -5.23 -17.52 -1.13
CA ILE A 49 -4.01 -17.47 -1.97
C ILE A 49 -3.72 -16.03 -2.43
N ILE A 50 -4.76 -15.25 -2.71
CA ILE A 50 -4.61 -13.83 -3.07
C ILE A 50 -4.29 -12.98 -1.85
N GLY A 51 -5.03 -13.16 -0.75
CA GLY A 51 -5.06 -12.23 0.38
C GLY A 51 -4.00 -12.45 1.45
N VAL A 52 -3.41 -13.64 1.55
CA VAL A 52 -2.54 -14.01 2.68
C VAL A 52 -1.31 -13.11 2.81
N TYR A 53 -0.78 -12.60 1.73
CA TYR A 53 0.35 -11.66 1.79
C TYR A 53 0.00 -10.38 2.54
N ALA A 54 -1.23 -9.89 2.37
CA ALA A 54 -1.71 -8.72 3.10
C ALA A 54 -1.85 -9.01 4.60
N THR A 55 -2.28 -10.23 4.95
CA THR A 55 -2.35 -10.68 6.34
C THR A 55 -0.95 -10.70 6.98
N VAL A 56 0.06 -11.19 6.26
CA VAL A 56 1.46 -11.15 6.74
C VAL A 56 1.90 -9.70 7.00
N GLY A 57 1.62 -8.78 6.07
CA GLY A 57 1.95 -7.36 6.24
C GLY A 57 1.20 -6.70 7.40
N ALA A 58 -0.09 -7.04 7.58
CA ALA A 58 -0.92 -6.55 8.67
C ALA A 58 -0.42 -6.99 10.05
N LEU A 59 0.12 -8.20 10.17
CA LEU A 59 0.62 -8.73 11.44
C LEU A 59 2.08 -8.35 11.71
N ALA A 60 2.91 -8.30 10.68
CA ALA A 60 4.36 -8.22 10.83
C ALA A 60 4.99 -6.90 10.36
N GLY A 61 4.22 -5.90 9.92
CA GLY A 61 4.78 -4.65 9.38
C GLY A 61 5.71 -3.90 10.34
N LEU A 62 5.27 -3.69 11.56
CA LEU A 62 6.06 -3.02 12.58
C LEU A 62 7.22 -3.89 13.11
N PRO A 63 7.04 -5.19 13.42
CA PRO A 63 8.15 -6.10 13.68
C PRO A 63 9.19 -6.14 12.55
N ALA A 64 8.78 -6.11 11.29
CA ALA A 64 9.71 -6.05 10.16
C ALA A 64 10.60 -4.80 10.21
N GLY A 65 10.05 -3.64 10.60
CA GLY A 65 10.83 -2.43 10.82
C GLY A 65 11.93 -2.61 11.88
N ALA A 66 11.63 -3.33 12.96
CA ALA A 66 12.63 -3.65 13.99
C ALA A 66 13.73 -4.60 13.48
N VAL A 67 13.35 -5.62 12.72
CA VAL A 67 14.28 -6.55 12.05
C VAL A 67 15.21 -5.80 11.08
N ILE A 68 14.66 -4.87 10.30
CA ILE A 68 15.43 -4.06 9.35
C ILE A 68 16.45 -3.17 10.07
N ASN A 69 16.07 -2.59 11.19
CA ASN A 69 17.01 -1.81 12.01
C ASN A 69 18.15 -2.69 12.58
N ALA A 70 17.85 -3.93 12.93
CA ALA A 70 18.84 -4.85 13.48
C ALA A 70 19.80 -5.41 12.43
N LEU A 71 19.28 -5.83 11.27
CA LEU A 71 20.04 -6.49 10.20
C LEU A 71 20.64 -5.51 9.19
N GLY A 72 20.05 -4.31 9.08
CA GLY A 72 20.36 -3.30 8.08
C GLY A 72 19.51 -3.46 6.81
N ALA A 73 19.11 -2.31 6.25
CA ALA A 73 18.16 -2.26 5.13
C ALA A 73 18.65 -3.02 3.88
N ARG A 74 19.94 -2.93 3.52
CA ARG A 74 20.50 -3.66 2.36
C ARG A 74 20.33 -5.16 2.49
N ARG A 75 20.70 -5.74 3.64
CA ARG A 75 20.57 -7.19 3.88
C ARG A 75 19.11 -7.62 3.82
N CYS A 76 18.21 -6.82 4.41
CA CYS A 76 16.78 -7.13 4.40
C CYS A 76 16.17 -7.10 3.00
N VAL A 77 16.54 -6.14 2.14
CA VAL A 77 16.09 -6.12 0.74
C VAL A 77 16.57 -7.37 -0.01
N ILE A 78 17.85 -7.73 0.12
CA ILE A 78 18.42 -8.91 -0.54
C ILE A 78 17.72 -10.19 -0.04
N LEU A 79 17.62 -10.37 1.29
CA LEU A 79 16.93 -11.52 1.89
C LEU A 79 15.46 -11.59 1.46
N GLY A 80 14.78 -10.44 1.44
CA GLY A 80 13.40 -10.35 0.96
C GLY A 80 13.23 -10.84 -0.47
N LEU A 81 14.10 -10.40 -1.39
CA LEU A 81 14.09 -10.86 -2.78
C LEU A 81 14.45 -12.35 -2.91
N LEU A 82 15.40 -12.85 -2.12
CA LEU A 82 15.76 -14.27 -2.10
C LEU A 82 14.59 -15.12 -1.60
N ILE A 83 13.91 -14.70 -0.52
CA ILE A 83 12.72 -15.39 0.00
C ILE A 83 11.60 -15.38 -1.05
N ILE A 84 11.30 -14.22 -1.66
CA ILE A 84 10.33 -14.12 -2.75
C ILE A 84 10.69 -15.11 -3.87
N GLY A 85 11.92 -15.04 -4.34
CA GLY A 85 12.35 -15.84 -5.47
C GLY A 85 12.30 -17.34 -5.20
N ALA A 86 12.85 -17.78 -4.06
CA ALA A 86 12.82 -19.18 -3.66
C ALA A 86 11.38 -19.68 -3.44
N ALA A 87 10.55 -18.92 -2.72
CA ALA A 87 9.17 -19.28 -2.46
C ALA A 87 8.34 -19.33 -3.76
N SER A 88 8.56 -18.38 -4.69
CA SER A 88 7.86 -18.36 -5.96
C SER A 88 8.28 -19.55 -6.85
N CYS A 89 9.57 -19.84 -6.95
CA CYS A 89 10.04 -21.02 -7.68
C CYS A 89 9.50 -22.32 -7.06
N SER A 90 9.51 -22.46 -5.74
CA SER A 90 8.94 -23.62 -5.04
C SER A 90 7.42 -23.72 -5.26
N GLY A 91 6.71 -22.58 -5.23
CA GLY A 91 5.28 -22.53 -5.49
C GLY A 91 4.87 -23.01 -6.88
N ALA A 92 5.76 -22.88 -7.87
CA ALA A 92 5.56 -23.45 -9.20
C ALA A 92 5.44 -24.98 -9.21
N PHE A 93 5.99 -25.65 -8.20
CA PHE A 93 5.94 -27.10 -8.04
C PHE A 93 4.91 -27.57 -6.99
N ALA A 94 4.07 -26.67 -6.48
CA ALA A 94 3.05 -27.02 -5.52
C ALA A 94 2.07 -28.04 -6.12
N THR A 95 1.81 -29.10 -5.37
CA THR A 95 0.91 -30.21 -5.76
C THR A 95 -0.50 -30.03 -5.20
N ASP A 96 -0.65 -29.17 -4.19
CA ASP A 96 -1.91 -28.89 -3.51
C ASP A 96 -1.99 -27.42 -3.07
N GLY A 97 -3.20 -27.03 -2.63
CA GLY A 97 -3.47 -25.65 -2.22
C GLY A 97 -2.70 -25.22 -0.97
N VAL A 98 -2.44 -26.14 -0.02
CA VAL A 98 -1.77 -25.81 1.24
C VAL A 98 -0.28 -25.52 0.96
N ALA A 99 0.37 -26.34 0.15
CA ALA A 99 1.75 -26.11 -0.28
C ALA A 99 1.88 -24.75 -0.98
N LEU A 100 0.95 -24.43 -1.89
CA LEU A 100 0.92 -23.13 -2.55
C LEU A 100 0.70 -22.00 -1.55
N LEU A 101 -0.22 -22.14 -0.60
CA LEU A 101 -0.51 -21.12 0.42
C LEU A 101 0.71 -20.83 1.31
N ILE A 102 1.46 -21.86 1.70
CA ILE A 102 2.70 -21.69 2.47
C ILE A 102 3.71 -20.86 1.68
N THR A 103 3.89 -21.14 0.39
CA THR A 103 4.80 -20.33 -0.45
C THR A 103 4.31 -18.89 -0.56
N ARG A 104 2.98 -18.63 -0.60
CA ARG A 104 2.41 -17.28 -0.58
C ARG A 104 2.69 -16.51 0.71
N VAL A 105 2.65 -17.21 1.87
CA VAL A 105 3.06 -16.61 3.16
C VAL A 105 4.52 -16.15 3.11
N LEU A 106 5.42 -17.00 2.58
CA LEU A 106 6.84 -16.66 2.44
C LEU A 106 7.05 -15.51 1.45
N GLU A 107 6.37 -15.53 0.30
CA GLU A 107 6.39 -14.40 -0.65
C GLU A 107 5.93 -13.10 0.01
N GLY A 108 4.88 -13.17 0.85
CA GLY A 108 4.38 -12.02 1.61
C GLY A 108 5.41 -11.49 2.62
N ALA A 109 6.10 -12.38 3.33
CA ALA A 109 7.16 -11.99 4.25
C ALA A 109 8.35 -11.33 3.52
N GLY A 110 8.77 -11.89 2.40
CA GLY A 110 9.82 -11.30 1.57
C GLY A 110 9.40 -9.94 0.98
N PHE A 111 8.18 -9.84 0.49
CA PHE A 111 7.61 -8.57 0.01
C PHE A 111 7.62 -7.49 1.11
N LEU A 112 7.18 -7.83 2.31
CA LEU A 112 7.18 -6.92 3.44
C LEU A 112 8.59 -6.41 3.77
N MET A 113 9.59 -7.29 3.75
CA MET A 113 10.99 -6.90 3.97
C MET A 113 11.45 -5.89 2.91
N VAL A 114 11.15 -6.12 1.64
CA VAL A 114 11.48 -5.20 0.54
C VAL A 114 10.74 -3.87 0.71
N ALA A 115 9.42 -3.90 0.93
CA ALA A 115 8.58 -2.71 1.01
C ALA A 115 8.98 -1.77 2.17
N VAL A 116 9.39 -2.32 3.32
CA VAL A 116 9.77 -1.54 4.50
C VAL A 116 11.24 -1.12 4.46
N ALA A 117 12.15 -1.94 3.89
CA ALA A 117 13.58 -1.63 3.89
C ALA A 117 14.01 -0.68 2.77
N THR A 118 13.39 -0.77 1.58
CA THR A 118 13.82 0.03 0.42
C THR A 118 13.72 1.54 0.63
N PRO A 119 12.68 2.11 1.27
CA PRO A 119 12.63 3.54 1.59
C PRO A 119 13.84 4.03 2.38
N THR A 120 14.38 3.21 3.29
CA THR A 120 15.60 3.54 4.02
C THR A 120 16.80 3.64 3.09
N LEU A 121 16.97 2.72 2.14
CA LEU A 121 18.05 2.79 1.14
C LEU A 121 17.88 3.98 0.21
N LEU A 122 16.66 4.27 -0.26
CA LEU A 122 16.36 5.43 -1.09
C LEU A 122 16.77 6.73 -0.39
N SER A 123 16.50 6.86 0.91
CA SER A 123 16.88 8.05 1.67
C SER A 123 18.40 8.30 1.75
N LEU A 124 19.22 7.26 1.55
CA LEU A 124 20.69 7.35 1.57
C LEU A 124 21.30 7.82 0.24
N VAL A 125 20.60 7.57 -0.87
CA VAL A 125 21.09 7.84 -2.23
C VAL A 125 20.43 9.06 -2.88
N THR A 126 19.54 9.73 -2.13
CA THR A 126 18.73 10.85 -2.64
C THR A 126 19.09 12.14 -1.91
N ALA A 127 19.40 13.19 -2.65
CA ALA A 127 19.56 14.55 -2.11
C ALA A 127 18.26 15.05 -1.47
N LEU A 128 18.36 15.99 -0.53
CA LEU A 128 17.19 16.49 0.20
C LEU A 128 16.13 17.10 -0.72
N GLU A 129 16.57 17.80 -1.75
CA GLU A 129 15.70 18.47 -2.75
C GLU A 129 14.92 17.51 -3.63
N ASP A 130 15.43 16.29 -3.88
CA ASP A 130 14.80 15.29 -4.73
C ASP A 130 13.95 14.26 -3.98
N ARG A 131 13.99 14.27 -2.65
CA ARG A 131 13.32 13.25 -1.82
C ARG A 131 11.83 13.12 -2.12
N ASP A 132 11.14 14.24 -2.25
CA ASP A 132 9.70 14.25 -2.49
C ASP A 132 9.36 13.57 -3.83
N LEU A 133 10.16 13.80 -4.88
CA LEU A 133 9.98 13.13 -6.17
C LEU A 133 10.33 11.65 -6.10
N VAL A 134 11.46 11.30 -5.49
CA VAL A 134 11.91 9.90 -5.39
C VAL A 134 10.91 9.05 -4.60
N PHE A 135 10.38 9.56 -3.48
CA PHE A 135 9.38 8.84 -2.71
C PHE A 135 8.00 8.81 -3.39
N ALA A 136 7.67 9.81 -4.23
CA ALA A 136 6.50 9.76 -5.09
C ALA A 136 6.64 8.67 -6.17
N CYS A 137 7.78 8.56 -6.81
CA CYS A 137 8.08 7.48 -7.76
C CYS A 137 8.07 6.11 -7.06
N TRP A 138 8.62 6.03 -5.82
CA TRP A 138 8.54 4.82 -5.03
C TRP A 138 7.08 4.40 -4.78
N ALA A 139 6.19 5.31 -4.45
CA ALA A 139 4.80 4.98 -4.14
C ALA A 139 4.06 4.26 -5.29
N VAL A 140 4.54 4.39 -6.54
CA VAL A 140 3.94 3.77 -7.73
C VAL A 140 4.40 2.31 -7.93
N TYR A 141 5.46 1.84 -7.25
CA TYR A 141 6.05 0.51 -7.46
C TYR A 141 5.02 -0.62 -7.40
N PHE A 142 4.09 -0.53 -6.47
CA PHE A 142 3.07 -1.54 -6.22
C PHE A 142 2.12 -1.68 -7.43
N ALA A 143 1.59 -0.56 -7.91
CA ALA A 143 0.69 -0.55 -9.07
C ALA A 143 1.45 -0.95 -10.34
N ALA A 144 2.64 -0.41 -10.56
CA ALA A 144 3.46 -0.71 -11.72
C ALA A 144 3.81 -2.21 -11.80
N GLY A 145 4.29 -2.80 -10.71
CA GLY A 145 4.64 -4.23 -10.70
C GLY A 145 3.42 -5.14 -10.90
N SER A 146 2.30 -4.81 -10.27
CA SER A 146 1.06 -5.55 -10.45
C SER A 146 0.57 -5.51 -11.90
N VAL A 147 0.55 -4.32 -12.52
CA VAL A 147 0.11 -4.16 -13.92
C VAL A 147 1.04 -4.89 -14.88
N ILE A 148 2.37 -4.74 -14.72
CA ILE A 148 3.34 -5.40 -15.61
C ILE A 148 3.10 -6.91 -15.66
N VAL A 149 2.91 -7.55 -14.50
CA VAL A 149 2.69 -9.00 -14.49
C VAL A 149 1.28 -9.38 -14.94
N MET A 150 0.28 -8.53 -14.73
CA MET A 150 -1.08 -8.77 -15.23
C MET A 150 -1.13 -8.73 -16.77
N LEU A 151 -0.29 -7.92 -17.41
CA LEU A 151 -0.14 -7.90 -18.87
C LEU A 151 0.45 -9.20 -19.43
N ALA A 152 1.06 -10.03 -18.59
CA ALA A 152 1.47 -11.39 -18.97
C ALA A 152 0.29 -12.39 -19.00
N GLY A 153 -0.94 -11.97 -18.72
CA GLY A 153 -2.14 -12.82 -18.76
C GLY A 153 -2.29 -13.68 -20.03
N PRO A 154 -2.09 -13.16 -21.26
CA PRO A 154 -2.12 -13.97 -22.47
C PRO A 154 -1.11 -15.13 -22.48
N LEU A 155 0.04 -14.96 -21.84
CA LEU A 155 1.06 -16.03 -21.74
C LEU A 155 0.62 -17.16 -20.80
N LEU A 156 -0.30 -16.92 -19.89
CA LEU A 156 -0.87 -17.95 -19.02
C LEU A 156 -1.62 -19.02 -19.81
N ALA A 157 -2.32 -18.66 -20.88
CA ALA A 157 -3.03 -19.60 -21.73
C ALA A 157 -2.06 -20.54 -22.46
N ALA A 158 -0.86 -20.05 -22.83
CA ALA A 158 0.14 -20.82 -23.55
C ALA A 158 1.04 -21.67 -22.63
N PHE A 159 1.45 -21.12 -21.48
CA PHE A 159 2.49 -21.70 -20.63
C PHE A 159 2.01 -22.15 -19.24
N GLY A 160 0.77 -21.85 -18.88
CA GLY A 160 0.19 -22.15 -17.58
C GLY A 160 0.70 -21.27 -16.44
N TRP A 161 0.05 -21.35 -15.28
CA TRP A 161 0.34 -20.53 -14.10
C TRP A 161 1.69 -20.88 -13.44
N ARG A 162 2.13 -22.14 -13.54
CA ARG A 162 3.40 -22.62 -12.97
C ARG A 162 4.59 -21.91 -13.59
N SER A 163 4.57 -21.72 -14.91
CA SER A 163 5.61 -20.99 -15.63
C SER A 163 5.70 -19.53 -15.19
N LEU A 164 4.56 -18.88 -14.93
CA LEU A 164 4.53 -17.51 -14.41
C LEU A 164 5.13 -17.42 -12.99
N TRP A 165 4.81 -18.38 -12.10
CA TRP A 165 5.41 -18.47 -10.77
C TRP A 165 6.92 -18.64 -10.85
N PHE A 166 7.38 -19.57 -11.66
CA PHE A 166 8.81 -19.84 -11.84
C PHE A 166 9.54 -18.64 -12.43
N ALA A 167 9.02 -18.04 -13.50
CA ALA A 167 9.62 -16.88 -14.14
C ALA A 167 9.73 -15.67 -13.20
N THR A 168 8.64 -15.32 -12.48
CA THR A 168 8.67 -14.22 -11.51
C THR A 168 9.60 -14.51 -10.33
N GLY A 169 9.74 -15.77 -9.94
CA GLY A 169 10.72 -16.22 -8.96
C GLY A 169 12.17 -16.02 -9.44
N LEU A 170 12.49 -16.45 -10.66
CA LEU A 170 13.81 -16.24 -11.25
C LEU A 170 14.16 -14.75 -11.40
N VAL A 171 13.21 -13.93 -11.81
CA VAL A 171 13.41 -12.47 -11.88
C VAL A 171 13.75 -11.89 -10.51
N ALA A 172 13.07 -12.32 -9.44
CA ALA A 172 13.37 -11.88 -8.08
C ALA A 172 14.77 -12.32 -7.62
N LEU A 173 15.19 -13.57 -7.91
CA LEU A 173 16.53 -14.05 -7.60
C LEU A 173 17.62 -13.29 -8.39
N ALA A 174 17.42 -13.09 -9.68
CA ALA A 174 18.34 -12.29 -10.50
C ALA A 174 18.45 -10.86 -9.97
N TYR A 175 17.32 -10.26 -9.57
CA TYR A 175 17.31 -8.91 -9.03
C TYR A 175 17.96 -8.83 -7.64
N ALA A 176 17.91 -9.88 -6.84
CA ALA A 176 18.67 -9.97 -5.58
C ALA A 176 20.18 -9.85 -5.82
N VAL A 177 20.70 -10.48 -6.89
CA VAL A 177 22.11 -10.36 -7.30
C VAL A 177 22.46 -8.93 -7.73
N ILE A 178 21.57 -8.28 -8.50
CA ILE A 178 21.75 -6.89 -8.91
C ILE A 178 21.85 -6.00 -7.67
N VAL A 179 20.86 -6.08 -6.75
CA VAL A 179 20.85 -5.29 -5.51
C VAL A 179 22.08 -5.57 -4.65
N TRP A 180 22.51 -6.82 -4.57
CA TRP A 180 23.73 -7.18 -3.85
C TRP A 180 24.97 -6.47 -4.40
N ARG A 181 25.06 -6.27 -5.72
CA ARG A 181 26.19 -5.60 -6.37
C ARG A 181 26.16 -4.07 -6.20
N ILE A 182 24.98 -3.45 -6.27
CA ILE A 182 24.86 -1.99 -6.42
C ILE A 182 24.39 -1.26 -5.17
N ALA A 183 23.61 -1.91 -4.29
CA ALA A 183 23.01 -1.22 -3.15
C ALA A 183 24.07 -0.76 -2.13
N PRO A 184 23.96 0.47 -1.62
CA PRO A 184 24.90 0.99 -0.64
C PRO A 184 24.86 0.16 0.66
N VAL A 185 26.02 0.01 1.28
CA VAL A 185 26.11 -0.59 2.60
C VAL A 185 25.60 0.44 3.61
N ALA A 186 24.38 0.25 4.08
CA ALA A 186 23.84 1.01 5.20
C ALA A 186 24.35 0.37 6.48
N SER A 187 24.97 1.16 7.36
CA SER A 187 25.33 0.69 8.69
C SER A 187 24.04 0.27 9.42
N ALA A 188 24.01 -0.99 9.86
CA ALA A 188 22.99 -1.39 10.80
C ALA A 188 23.13 -0.49 12.04
N SER A 189 22.04 0.08 12.50
CA SER A 189 21.98 0.74 13.80
C SER A 189 21.19 -0.20 14.72
N PRO A 190 21.84 -1.24 15.29
CA PRO A 190 21.14 -2.17 16.14
C PRO A 190 20.53 -1.37 17.29
N ILE A 191 19.22 -1.42 17.40
CA ILE A 191 18.56 -0.99 18.63
C ILE A 191 19.07 -1.99 19.68
N ALA A 192 19.91 -1.52 20.62
CA ALA A 192 20.52 -2.37 21.62
C ALA A 192 19.47 -3.27 22.28
N GLY A 193 19.81 -4.55 22.44
CA GLY A 193 18.89 -5.60 22.89
C GLY A 193 17.97 -5.15 24.02
N GLY A 194 16.72 -5.55 23.95
CA GLY A 194 15.64 -5.16 24.89
C GLY A 194 14.99 -3.80 24.62
N ARG A 195 15.60 -2.89 23.86
CA ARG A 195 15.02 -1.57 23.54
C ARG A 195 14.11 -1.56 22.30
N ALA A 196 14.12 -2.61 21.49
CA ALA A 196 13.30 -2.66 20.27
C ALA A 196 11.80 -2.51 20.58
N LEU A 197 11.29 -3.20 21.59
CA LEU A 197 9.91 -3.06 22.05
C LEU A 197 9.61 -1.66 22.58
N ALA A 198 10.55 -1.06 23.30
CA ALA A 198 10.39 0.30 23.81
C ALA A 198 10.33 1.33 22.68
N GLU A 199 11.16 1.20 21.65
CA GLU A 199 11.13 2.10 20.49
C GLU A 199 9.87 1.87 19.63
N ILE A 200 9.41 0.62 19.48
CA ILE A 200 8.11 0.31 18.87
C ILE A 200 7.00 1.04 19.62
N TRP A 201 6.95 0.87 20.95
CA TRP A 201 5.93 1.49 21.80
C TRP A 201 6.00 3.02 21.77
N ARG A 202 7.23 3.56 21.67
CA ARG A 202 7.46 4.99 21.51
C ARG A 202 6.86 5.51 20.21
N ILE A 203 7.12 4.85 19.06
CA ILE A 203 6.60 5.25 17.76
C ILE A 203 5.06 5.18 17.73
N MET A 204 4.47 4.13 18.32
CA MET A 204 3.02 3.97 18.43
C MET A 204 2.35 5.07 19.26
N ARG A 205 3.09 5.78 20.10
CA ARG A 205 2.58 6.92 20.88
C ARG A 205 2.86 8.28 20.24
N MET A 206 3.64 8.32 19.17
CA MET A 206 3.96 9.58 18.48
C MET A 206 2.89 9.93 17.47
N PRO A 207 2.33 11.16 17.52
CA PRO A 207 1.22 11.53 16.64
C PRO A 207 1.60 11.51 15.16
N GLY A 208 2.82 11.92 14.79
CA GLY A 208 3.26 11.98 13.40
C GLY A 208 3.23 10.62 12.69
N PRO A 209 4.00 9.62 13.12
CA PRO A 209 3.99 8.28 12.54
C PRO A 209 2.60 7.62 12.56
N VAL A 210 1.84 7.79 13.66
CA VAL A 210 0.50 7.20 13.80
C VAL A 210 -0.48 7.83 12.83
N LEU A 211 -0.48 9.16 12.67
CA LEU A 211 -1.35 9.84 11.71
C LEU A 211 -1.04 9.44 10.26
N LEU A 212 0.25 9.31 9.90
CA LEU A 212 0.64 8.80 8.59
C LEU A 212 0.14 7.37 8.37
N ALA A 213 0.28 6.52 9.38
CA ALA A 213 -0.18 5.14 9.32
C ALA A 213 -1.69 5.04 9.16
N LEU A 214 -2.46 5.78 9.97
CA LEU A 214 -3.92 5.84 9.86
C LEU A 214 -4.37 6.39 8.49
N ALA A 215 -3.72 7.45 8.00
CA ALA A 215 -4.01 7.99 6.68
C ALA A 215 -3.81 6.94 5.58
N PHE A 216 -2.73 6.15 5.66
CA PHE A 216 -2.49 5.09 4.69
C PHE A 216 -3.48 3.94 4.83
N GLY A 217 -3.88 3.60 6.05
CA GLY A 217 -4.92 2.60 6.32
C GLY A 217 -6.26 2.98 5.66
N PHE A 218 -6.74 4.21 5.90
CA PHE A 218 -7.99 4.70 5.30
C PHE A 218 -7.93 4.76 3.77
N TYR A 219 -6.83 5.27 3.21
CA TYR A 219 -6.61 5.20 1.76
C TYR A 219 -6.66 3.76 1.25
N SER A 220 -5.99 2.84 1.94
CA SER A 220 -5.90 1.45 1.52
C SER A 220 -7.25 0.73 1.56
N ILE A 221 -8.10 1.01 2.56
CA ILE A 221 -9.48 0.51 2.61
C ILE A 221 -10.23 0.91 1.33
N GLN A 222 -10.21 2.21 0.99
CA GLN A 222 -10.89 2.71 -0.20
C GLN A 222 -10.29 2.14 -1.49
N TYR A 223 -8.96 2.17 -1.61
CA TYR A 223 -8.26 1.67 -2.79
C TYR A 223 -8.63 0.22 -3.09
N HIS A 224 -8.57 -0.67 -2.09
CA HIS A 224 -8.86 -2.08 -2.29
C HIS A 224 -10.36 -2.38 -2.40
N ALA A 225 -11.20 -1.60 -1.76
CA ALA A 225 -12.65 -1.69 -1.98
C ALA A 225 -13.02 -1.32 -3.42
N LEU A 226 -12.47 -0.22 -3.95
CA LEU A 226 -12.74 0.18 -5.34
C LEU A 226 -12.06 -0.77 -6.35
N THR A 227 -10.79 -1.11 -6.19
CA THR A 227 -10.11 -1.97 -7.16
C THR A 227 -10.58 -3.42 -7.11
N GLY A 228 -11.01 -3.92 -5.94
CA GLY A 228 -11.51 -5.28 -5.78
C GLY A 228 -12.98 -5.47 -6.15
N LEU A 229 -13.84 -4.51 -5.79
CA LEU A 229 -15.30 -4.64 -5.97
C LEU A 229 -15.85 -3.85 -7.16
N PHE A 230 -15.10 -2.89 -7.69
CA PHE A 230 -15.55 -2.03 -8.76
C PHE A 230 -15.87 -2.76 -10.06
N PRO A 231 -15.07 -3.74 -10.53
CA PRO A 231 -15.45 -4.53 -11.70
C PRO A 231 -16.77 -5.26 -11.51
N THR A 232 -17.00 -5.84 -10.32
CA THR A 232 -18.25 -6.53 -9.98
C THR A 232 -19.43 -5.55 -9.97
N LEU A 233 -19.28 -4.38 -9.38
CA LEU A 233 -20.29 -3.33 -9.39
C LEU A 233 -20.66 -2.91 -10.83
N LEU A 234 -19.68 -2.74 -11.70
CA LEU A 234 -19.90 -2.39 -13.09
C LEU A 234 -20.70 -3.47 -13.84
N VAL A 235 -20.37 -4.74 -13.62
CA VAL A 235 -21.03 -5.87 -14.30
C VAL A 235 -22.41 -6.13 -13.71
N GLU A 236 -22.50 -6.38 -12.41
CA GLU A 236 -23.73 -6.89 -11.77
C GLU A 236 -24.80 -5.81 -11.59
N ARG A 237 -24.36 -4.58 -11.23
CA ARG A 237 -25.30 -3.49 -10.96
C ARG A 237 -25.57 -2.60 -12.14
N LEU A 238 -24.56 -2.36 -12.97
CA LEU A 238 -24.64 -1.40 -14.06
C LEU A 238 -24.72 -2.05 -15.44
N GLY A 239 -24.70 -3.41 -15.53
CA GLY A 239 -24.85 -4.17 -16.76
C GLY A 239 -23.70 -4.00 -17.77
N VAL A 240 -22.54 -3.55 -17.33
CA VAL A 240 -21.37 -3.37 -18.19
C VAL A 240 -20.78 -4.73 -18.53
N THR A 241 -20.30 -4.93 -19.77
CA THR A 241 -19.59 -6.16 -20.13
C THR A 241 -18.32 -6.35 -19.33
N VAL A 242 -17.93 -7.60 -19.07
CA VAL A 242 -16.69 -7.92 -18.30
C VAL A 242 -15.46 -7.26 -18.92
N ALA A 243 -15.36 -7.25 -20.26
CA ALA A 243 -14.24 -6.61 -20.96
C ALA A 243 -14.18 -5.10 -20.68
N ASN A 244 -15.30 -4.39 -20.80
CA ASN A 244 -15.37 -2.95 -20.54
C ASN A 244 -15.17 -2.63 -19.05
N ALA A 245 -15.68 -3.46 -18.14
CA ALA A 245 -15.44 -3.32 -16.71
C ALA A 245 -13.94 -3.44 -16.38
N GLY A 246 -13.24 -4.37 -17.03
CA GLY A 246 -11.79 -4.50 -16.91
C GLY A 246 -11.02 -3.27 -17.40
N LEU A 247 -11.40 -2.72 -18.57
CA LEU A 247 -10.78 -1.51 -19.11
C LEU A 247 -11.01 -0.28 -18.21
N ILE A 248 -12.23 -0.07 -17.75
CA ILE A 248 -12.56 1.03 -16.84
C ILE A 248 -11.74 0.90 -15.54
N SER A 249 -11.66 -0.30 -15.00
CA SER A 249 -10.88 -0.55 -13.78
C SER A 249 -9.37 -0.30 -13.98
N ALA A 250 -8.82 -0.68 -15.14
CA ALA A 250 -7.43 -0.39 -15.48
C ALA A 250 -7.18 1.11 -15.56
N VAL A 251 -8.07 1.89 -16.16
CA VAL A 251 -7.97 3.36 -16.23
C VAL A 251 -7.96 3.97 -14.81
N THR A 252 -8.77 3.44 -13.87
CA THR A 252 -8.79 3.94 -12.49
C THR A 252 -7.45 3.69 -11.77
N ILE A 253 -6.81 2.56 -12.01
CA ILE A 253 -5.50 2.24 -11.43
C ILE A 253 -4.40 3.12 -12.03
N ILE A 254 -4.45 3.36 -13.34
CA ILE A 254 -3.51 4.27 -14.02
C ILE A 254 -3.66 5.69 -13.47
N ALA A 255 -4.90 6.17 -13.30
CA ALA A 255 -5.18 7.48 -12.71
C ALA A 255 -4.60 7.59 -11.29
N ASN A 256 -4.71 6.53 -10.48
CA ASN A 256 -4.10 6.49 -9.14
C ASN A 256 -2.57 6.65 -9.20
N GLY A 257 -1.91 5.94 -10.10
CA GLY A 257 -0.47 6.07 -10.31
C GLY A 257 -0.08 7.49 -10.76
N ALA A 258 -0.83 8.09 -11.69
CA ALA A 258 -0.61 9.46 -12.15
C ALA A 258 -0.78 10.48 -11.01
N GLY A 259 -1.79 10.28 -10.13
CA GLY A 259 -1.97 11.06 -8.91
C GLY A 259 -0.74 11.00 -7.99
N GLY A 260 -0.18 9.81 -7.80
CA GLY A 260 1.05 9.63 -7.03
C GLY A 260 2.23 10.42 -7.57
N VAL A 261 2.47 10.37 -8.87
CA VAL A 261 3.54 11.13 -9.51
C VAL A 261 3.29 12.64 -9.41
N SER A 262 2.05 13.09 -9.63
CA SER A 262 1.70 14.50 -9.54
C SER A 262 1.93 15.08 -8.15
N ALA A 263 1.69 14.30 -7.09
CA ALA A 263 1.99 14.70 -5.71
C ALA A 263 3.47 15.04 -5.50
N GLY A 264 4.38 14.24 -6.09
CA GLY A 264 5.82 14.51 -6.03
C GLY A 264 6.19 15.86 -6.63
N PHE A 265 5.61 16.22 -7.78
CA PHE A 265 5.81 17.53 -8.39
C PHE A 265 5.20 18.67 -7.56
N MET A 266 4.01 18.47 -6.98
CA MET A 266 3.38 19.47 -6.12
C MET A 266 4.20 19.72 -4.86
N LEU A 267 4.70 18.67 -4.20
CA LEU A 267 5.56 18.78 -3.02
C LEU A 267 6.88 19.50 -3.34
N ARG A 268 7.49 19.22 -4.49
CA ARG A 268 8.69 19.95 -4.95
C ARG A 268 8.41 21.44 -5.19
N ARG A 269 7.20 21.81 -5.61
CA ARG A 269 6.77 23.20 -5.79
C ARG A 269 6.35 23.89 -4.47
N GLY A 270 6.52 23.20 -3.33
CA GLY A 270 6.24 23.75 -2.02
C GLY A 270 4.78 23.67 -1.57
N PHE A 271 3.93 22.88 -2.26
CA PHE A 271 2.59 22.65 -1.75
C PHE A 271 2.66 21.97 -0.38
N PRO A 272 1.95 22.49 0.63
CA PRO A 272 2.01 21.91 1.96
C PRO A 272 1.30 20.55 2.02
N LEU A 273 1.92 19.61 2.72
CA LEU A 273 1.44 18.24 2.89
C LEU A 273 -0.03 18.17 3.33
N TRP A 274 -0.43 19.03 4.28
CA TRP A 274 -1.79 19.00 4.81
C TRP A 274 -2.86 19.36 3.75
N VAL A 275 -2.52 20.17 2.74
CA VAL A 275 -3.43 20.49 1.63
C VAL A 275 -3.69 19.26 0.79
N LEU A 276 -2.62 18.50 0.44
CA LEU A 276 -2.75 17.27 -0.34
C LEU A 276 -3.58 16.22 0.40
N PHE A 277 -3.36 16.06 1.71
CA PHE A 277 -4.16 15.15 2.53
C PHE A 277 -5.62 15.60 2.63
N ALA A 278 -5.87 16.87 2.93
CA ALA A 278 -7.22 17.39 3.08
C ALA A 278 -8.00 17.29 1.76
N ALA A 279 -7.40 17.68 0.64
CA ALA A 279 -8.02 17.59 -0.68
C ALA A 279 -8.32 16.12 -1.06
N ALA A 280 -7.38 15.21 -0.84
CA ALA A 280 -7.56 13.81 -1.16
C ALA A 280 -8.68 13.17 -0.33
N PHE A 281 -8.70 13.38 1.00
CA PHE A 281 -9.74 12.80 1.86
C PHE A 281 -11.11 13.46 1.64
N ALA A 282 -11.17 14.77 1.42
CA ALA A 282 -12.42 15.46 1.11
C ALA A 282 -13.02 14.94 -0.22
N PHE A 283 -12.17 14.80 -1.24
CA PHE A 283 -12.60 14.27 -2.53
C PHE A 283 -13.01 12.79 -2.42
N MET A 284 -12.27 11.98 -1.67
CA MET A 284 -12.60 10.60 -1.38
C MET A 284 -13.99 10.45 -0.76
N ALA A 285 -14.29 11.28 0.25
CA ALA A 285 -15.58 11.28 0.93
C ALA A 285 -16.70 11.72 -0.03
N ALA A 286 -16.51 12.80 -0.78
CA ALA A 286 -17.49 13.30 -1.74
C ALA A 286 -17.78 12.30 -2.87
N ALA A 287 -16.73 11.68 -3.44
CA ALA A 287 -16.87 10.69 -4.50
C ALA A 287 -17.60 9.43 -4.03
N ALA A 288 -17.40 9.00 -2.78
CA ALA A 288 -18.10 7.85 -2.22
C ALA A 288 -19.63 8.01 -2.26
N PHE A 289 -20.15 9.21 -1.95
CA PHE A 289 -21.59 9.48 -2.05
C PHE A 289 -22.13 9.33 -3.48
N GLY A 290 -21.37 9.76 -4.50
CA GLY A 290 -21.76 9.63 -5.89
C GLY A 290 -21.64 8.20 -6.42
N ILE A 291 -20.53 7.50 -6.13
CA ILE A 291 -20.29 6.13 -6.63
C ILE A 291 -21.35 5.16 -6.13
N PHE A 292 -21.80 5.31 -4.87
CA PHE A 292 -22.80 4.41 -4.28
C PHE A 292 -24.24 4.91 -4.41
N ASN A 293 -24.47 6.04 -5.09
CA ASN A 293 -25.82 6.54 -5.37
C ASN A 293 -26.49 5.67 -6.45
N ALA A 294 -27.67 5.15 -6.11
CA ALA A 294 -28.43 4.28 -7.02
C ALA A 294 -28.84 4.95 -8.32
N ALA A 295 -29.04 6.28 -8.33
CA ALA A 295 -29.48 7.05 -9.48
C ALA A 295 -28.32 7.48 -10.40
N MET A 296 -27.05 7.21 -10.03
CA MET A 296 -25.90 7.66 -10.80
C MET A 296 -25.73 6.76 -12.06
N PRO A 297 -25.61 7.35 -13.26
CA PRO A 297 -25.38 6.59 -14.49
C PRO A 297 -23.97 5.99 -14.51
N VAL A 298 -23.77 4.92 -15.31
CA VAL A 298 -22.49 4.19 -15.46
C VAL A 298 -21.32 5.14 -15.70
N ALA A 299 -21.45 6.08 -16.61
CA ALA A 299 -20.40 7.05 -16.93
C ALA A 299 -20.04 7.92 -15.71
N GLY A 300 -21.03 8.35 -14.94
CA GLY A 300 -20.84 9.13 -13.71
C GLY A 300 -20.08 8.33 -12.65
N VAL A 301 -20.46 7.07 -12.42
CA VAL A 301 -19.78 6.18 -11.49
C VAL A 301 -18.33 5.94 -11.92
N ALA A 302 -18.09 5.65 -13.21
CA ALA A 302 -16.77 5.43 -13.76
C ALA A 302 -15.87 6.67 -13.64
N MET A 303 -16.38 7.86 -13.95
CA MET A 303 -15.65 9.13 -13.82
C MET A 303 -15.33 9.44 -12.37
N LEU A 304 -16.29 9.30 -11.45
CA LEU A 304 -16.07 9.56 -10.03
C LEU A 304 -15.08 8.58 -9.41
N ALA A 305 -15.14 7.29 -9.76
CA ALA A 305 -14.18 6.30 -9.28
C ALA A 305 -12.77 6.59 -9.80
N THR A 306 -12.63 6.91 -11.08
CA THR A 306 -11.35 7.28 -11.72
C THR A 306 -10.78 8.56 -11.09
N ALA A 307 -11.58 9.60 -10.95
CA ALA A 307 -11.17 10.85 -10.34
C ALA A 307 -10.80 10.64 -8.85
N SER A 308 -11.59 9.83 -8.12
CA SER A 308 -11.32 9.53 -6.72
C SER A 308 -9.99 8.81 -6.56
N LEU A 309 -9.74 7.75 -7.33
CA LEU A 309 -8.46 7.05 -7.27
C LEU A 309 -7.31 7.93 -7.78
N GLY A 310 -7.53 8.77 -8.78
CA GLY A 310 -6.55 9.73 -9.27
C GLY A 310 -6.12 10.72 -8.18
N VAL A 311 -7.07 11.37 -7.53
CA VAL A 311 -6.79 12.34 -6.46
C VAL A 311 -6.21 11.64 -5.22
N THR A 312 -6.78 10.53 -4.79
CA THR A 312 -6.29 9.81 -3.60
C THR A 312 -4.95 9.11 -3.84
N GLY A 313 -4.53 8.89 -5.08
CA GLY A 313 -3.19 8.45 -5.43
C GLY A 313 -2.08 9.38 -4.92
N MET A 314 -2.40 10.65 -4.64
CA MET A 314 -1.47 11.57 -3.98
C MET A 314 -1.11 11.14 -2.54
N LEU A 315 -1.97 10.38 -1.85
CA LEU A 315 -1.77 10.00 -0.44
C LEU A 315 -0.54 9.10 -0.24
N PRO A 316 -0.38 7.95 -0.94
CA PRO A 316 0.80 7.11 -0.78
C PRO A 316 2.11 7.87 -1.02
N ALA A 317 2.17 8.65 -2.09
CA ALA A 317 3.33 9.45 -2.42
C ALA A 317 3.68 10.46 -1.31
N SER A 318 2.68 11.20 -0.84
CA SER A 318 2.84 12.19 0.25
C SER A 318 3.21 11.52 1.57
N ILE A 319 2.67 10.34 1.87
CA ILE A 319 2.98 9.58 3.08
C ILE A 319 4.43 9.11 3.08
N TYR A 320 4.90 8.51 1.97
CA TYR A 320 6.29 8.08 1.87
C TYR A 320 7.27 9.27 1.88
N ALA A 321 6.94 10.38 1.21
CA ALA A 321 7.73 11.62 1.25
C ALA A 321 7.79 12.22 2.67
N ALA A 322 6.71 12.09 3.45
CA ALA A 322 6.64 12.58 4.82
C ALA A 322 7.34 11.64 5.83
N ALA A 323 7.41 10.33 5.57
CA ALA A 323 7.94 9.36 6.52
C ALA A 323 9.33 9.72 7.09
N PRO A 324 10.33 10.18 6.30
CA PRO A 324 11.62 10.60 6.84
C PRO A 324 11.54 11.85 7.73
N ARG A 325 10.55 12.74 7.50
CA ARG A 325 10.36 13.99 8.28
C ARG A 325 9.72 13.70 9.64
N PHE A 326 8.85 12.68 9.71
CA PHE A 326 8.15 12.27 10.93
C PHE A 326 8.85 11.16 11.70
N ALA A 327 9.90 10.55 11.15
CA ALA A 327 10.73 9.61 11.86
C ALA A 327 11.47 10.34 13.01
N PRO A 328 11.38 9.86 14.28
CA PRO A 328 12.00 10.54 15.42
C PRO A 328 13.52 10.69 15.31
N LYS A 329 14.13 9.74 14.64
CA LYS A 329 15.56 9.69 14.30
C LYS A 329 15.70 8.99 12.94
N PRO A 330 16.73 9.30 12.13
CA PRO A 330 16.97 8.61 10.86
C PRO A 330 17.07 7.07 11.04
N ALA A 331 17.64 6.61 12.15
CA ALA A 331 17.72 5.19 12.51
C ALA A 331 16.35 4.52 12.73
N LEU A 332 15.29 5.28 12.99
CA LEU A 332 13.93 4.76 13.22
C LEU A 332 13.02 4.89 11.99
N LEU A 333 13.58 5.26 10.83
CA LEU A 333 12.80 5.38 9.59
C LEU A 333 12.14 4.04 9.22
N ALA A 334 12.87 2.93 9.33
CA ALA A 334 12.33 1.61 9.03
C ALA A 334 11.13 1.23 9.94
N LEU A 335 11.16 1.59 11.22
CA LEU A 335 10.03 1.40 12.14
C LEU A 335 8.85 2.30 11.76
N THR A 336 9.11 3.55 11.37
CA THR A 336 8.07 4.48 10.91
C THR A 336 7.40 3.98 9.64
N VAL A 337 8.18 3.49 8.67
CA VAL A 337 7.65 2.86 7.46
C VAL A 337 6.93 1.55 7.79
N GLY A 338 7.44 0.79 8.75
CA GLY A 338 6.82 -0.46 9.21
C GLY A 338 5.38 -0.28 9.69
N ILE A 339 5.10 0.71 10.57
CA ILE A 339 3.74 0.99 11.04
C ILE A 339 2.84 1.51 9.89
N VAL A 340 3.39 2.33 9.00
CA VAL A 340 2.67 2.86 7.83
C VAL A 340 2.25 1.73 6.90
N VAL A 341 3.16 0.82 6.57
CA VAL A 341 2.91 -0.35 5.72
C VAL A 341 1.96 -1.33 6.41
N GLN A 342 2.09 -1.53 7.72
CA GLN A 342 1.18 -2.37 8.49
C GLN A 342 -0.27 -1.90 8.40
N MET A 343 -0.51 -0.60 8.58
CA MET A 343 -1.85 -0.03 8.48
C MET A 343 -2.40 -0.08 7.06
N SER A 344 -1.55 0.04 6.03
CA SER A 344 -1.94 -0.18 4.65
C SER A 344 -2.42 -1.61 4.41
N HIS A 345 -1.70 -2.61 4.94
CA HIS A 345 -2.09 -4.01 4.80
C HIS A 345 -3.36 -4.36 5.61
N LEU A 346 -3.55 -3.74 6.79
CA LEU A 346 -4.83 -3.84 7.52
C LEU A 346 -5.97 -3.28 6.67
N GLY A 347 -5.78 -2.14 6.02
CA GLY A 347 -6.74 -1.58 5.08
C GLY A 347 -7.03 -2.50 3.89
N HIS A 348 -6.02 -3.21 3.39
CA HIS A 348 -6.19 -4.20 2.34
C HIS A 348 -7.04 -5.41 2.78
N VAL A 349 -6.84 -5.89 4.00
CA VAL A 349 -7.64 -7.00 4.55
C VAL A 349 -9.08 -6.57 4.81
N VAL A 350 -9.28 -5.37 5.37
CA VAL A 350 -10.60 -4.83 5.71
C VAL A 350 -11.37 -4.36 4.48
N GLY A 351 -10.72 -3.79 3.46
CA GLY A 351 -11.35 -3.22 2.28
C GLY A 351 -12.28 -4.20 1.54
N PRO A 352 -11.80 -5.37 1.08
CA PRO A 352 -12.64 -6.37 0.42
C PRO A 352 -13.55 -7.16 1.38
N SER A 353 -13.11 -7.40 2.63
CA SER A 353 -13.87 -8.18 3.62
C SER A 353 -15.05 -7.40 4.21
N SER A 354 -14.97 -6.09 4.19
CA SER A 354 -16.14 -5.22 4.33
C SER A 354 -17.12 -5.38 3.15
N GLY A 355 -16.92 -6.43 2.38
CA GLY A 355 -17.53 -6.98 1.17
C GLY A 355 -19.04 -6.99 1.04
N CYS A 356 -19.61 -6.30 1.87
CA CYS A 356 -20.88 -5.66 1.68
C CYS A 356 -20.60 -4.19 1.35
N MET A 357 -21.27 -3.64 0.39
CA MET A 357 -21.53 -2.20 0.26
C MET A 357 -21.81 -1.50 1.60
N GLY A 358 -21.97 -2.25 2.69
CA GLY A 358 -22.01 -1.83 4.08
C GLY A 358 -20.74 -1.18 4.63
N GLY A 359 -19.54 -1.49 4.14
CA GLY A 359 -18.32 -0.87 4.68
C GLY A 359 -18.16 0.58 4.27
N ALA A 360 -18.41 0.93 3.01
CA ALA A 360 -18.44 2.34 2.58
C ALA A 360 -19.70 3.05 3.05
N MET A 361 -20.86 2.39 3.10
CA MET A 361 -22.06 2.92 3.76
C MET A 361 -21.88 3.04 5.27
N GLY A 362 -21.19 2.14 5.94
CA GLY A 362 -20.86 2.23 7.35
C GLY A 362 -19.93 3.41 7.67
N LEU A 363 -18.96 3.73 6.81
CA LEU A 363 -18.14 4.95 6.93
C LEU A 363 -18.97 6.23 6.68
N VAL A 364 -19.91 6.19 5.75
CA VAL A 364 -20.87 7.27 5.49
C VAL A 364 -21.84 7.41 6.67
N GLU A 365 -22.32 6.32 7.24
CA GLU A 365 -23.17 6.36 8.44
C GLU A 365 -22.39 6.79 9.68
N LEU A 366 -21.17 6.32 9.89
CA LEU A 366 -20.30 6.79 10.98
C LEU A 366 -20.00 8.29 10.86
N THR A 367 -19.73 8.80 9.67
CA THR A 367 -19.58 10.25 9.45
C THR A 367 -20.91 10.99 9.67
N ARG A 368 -22.05 10.46 9.23
CA ARG A 368 -23.39 11.04 9.53
C ARG A 368 -23.69 11.06 11.02
N VAL A 369 -23.40 9.97 11.74
CA VAL A 369 -23.58 9.87 13.19
C VAL A 369 -22.63 10.81 13.92
N PHE A 370 -21.39 10.94 13.49
CA PHE A 370 -20.41 11.85 14.08
C PHE A 370 -20.78 13.32 13.89
N PHE A 371 -21.23 13.72 12.69
CA PHE A 371 -21.73 15.08 12.43
C PHE A 371 -23.06 15.35 13.16
N ARG A 372 -23.99 14.40 13.18
CA ARG A 372 -25.27 14.53 13.90
C ARG A 372 -25.08 14.67 15.40
N ASN A 373 -24.11 14.01 15.99
CA ASN A 373 -23.80 14.12 17.42
C ASN A 373 -23.01 15.41 17.77
N ARG A 374 -22.24 15.98 16.84
CA ARG A 374 -21.62 17.31 17.06
C ARG A 374 -22.64 18.46 16.99
N LEU A 375 -23.63 18.36 16.11
CA LEU A 375 -24.68 19.35 15.97
C LEU A 375 -25.73 19.29 17.12
N ARG A 376 -25.78 18.16 17.87
CA ARG A 376 -26.69 17.99 19.01
C ARG A 376 -26.07 18.30 20.38
N ARG A 377 -24.85 18.80 20.46
CA ARG A 377 -24.32 19.34 21.72
C ARG A 377 -24.89 20.76 21.89
N PRO A 378 -25.89 20.97 22.77
CA PRO A 378 -26.32 22.33 23.08
C PRO A 378 -25.15 23.04 23.74
N CYS A 379 -24.91 24.29 23.31
CA CYS A 379 -24.05 25.23 24.02
C CYS A 379 -24.53 25.29 25.47
N ARG A 380 -23.92 24.57 26.38
CA ARG A 380 -24.11 24.81 27.82
C ARG A 380 -23.45 26.14 28.10
N GLY A 381 -24.32 27.13 28.28
CA GLY A 381 -23.98 28.51 28.54
C GLY A 381 -22.99 28.65 29.68
N ALA A 382 -22.00 29.47 29.42
CA ALA A 382 -21.20 30.10 30.46
C ALA A 382 -22.15 30.92 31.34
N ARG A 383 -22.45 30.44 32.53
CA ARG A 383 -23.03 31.28 33.58
C ARG A 383 -21.89 32.11 34.17
N HIS A 384 -21.88 33.38 33.86
CA HIS A 384 -21.14 34.37 34.63
C HIS A 384 -21.68 34.39 36.09
N PRO A 385 -20.81 34.39 37.10
CA PRO A 385 -21.21 34.80 38.43
C PRO A 385 -21.21 36.30 38.48
N THR A 386 -22.41 36.89 38.55
CA THR A 386 -22.59 38.29 38.90
C THR A 386 -22.24 38.52 40.36
N SER A 387 -21.36 39.46 40.55
CA SER A 387 -21.01 40.12 41.80
C SER A 387 -22.24 40.59 42.58
N HIS A 388 -22.29 40.32 43.86
CA HIS A 388 -22.98 41.14 44.82
C HIS A 388 -21.96 41.75 45.78
N ALA A 389 -21.75 43.03 45.56
CA ALA A 389 -21.21 43.92 46.58
C ALA A 389 -22.34 44.67 47.27
N CYS A 390 -22.20 44.96 48.54
CA CYS A 390 -22.84 45.94 49.41
C CYS A 390 -24.32 45.72 49.78
N ARG A 391 -24.65 45.36 50.89
CA ARG A 391 -24.74 45.90 52.26
C ARG A 391 -25.15 44.84 53.23
#